data_c4287bfea424a01261ebb33a239db1b1
#
_entry.id   c4287bfea424a01261ebb33a239db1b1
#
_cell.length_a   1.000
_cell.length_b   1.000
_cell.length_c   1.000
_cell.angle_alpha   90.00
_cell.angle_beta   90.00
_cell.angle_gamma   90.00
#
_symmetry.space_group_name_H-M   'P 1'
#
loop_
_entity.id
_entity.type
_entity.pdbx_description
1 polymer ?
#
loop_
_entity_poly.entity_id
_entity_poly.type
_entity_poly.pdbx_seq_one_letter_code
_entity_poly.pdbx_strand_id
1 'polypeptide(L)'
;NGDDTTMGIATVPNRTLPARGRLVVFNPFQHFRAPLWLGDLRYSAVFSTGEKDASEQRIELRLAPTTFVPRTSLGLPVRAASFVHDGHDLTSHHRRLDITGGMTTHFGIVANFMRYAHDFCVTDEQGRLFRTDGATPEDWYGFGTPILATADGVVADLHDGMADNRKGGPPPFDQAAIMKNLKLFLGNYVVLDHGNGEYSLFAHLKQGSVQVKAGQRVARGAQVGALGMSGDAFLVHLHYQLQS
;
A
#
# COMPACT_ATOMS: atom_id res chain seq x y z
N ASN A 1 -0.34 -14.45 -2.34
CA ASN A 1 -1.57 -13.76 -2.61
C ASN A 1 -1.61 -13.39 -4.10
N GLY A 2 -2.80 -12.97 -4.61
CA GLY A 2 -2.98 -12.65 -6.03
C GLY A 2 -2.05 -11.54 -6.51
N ASP A 3 -1.75 -10.57 -5.68
CA ASP A 3 -0.86 -9.46 -6.00
C ASP A 3 0.57 -9.91 -6.22
N ASP A 4 1.03 -10.86 -5.42
CA ASP A 4 2.38 -11.40 -5.55
C ASP A 4 2.52 -12.24 -6.83
N THR A 5 1.45 -12.85 -7.31
CA THR A 5 1.47 -13.59 -8.57
C THR A 5 1.46 -12.68 -9.80
N THR A 6 0.78 -11.55 -9.73
CA THR A 6 0.72 -10.54 -10.79
C THR A 6 1.92 -9.60 -10.79
N MET A 7 2.44 -9.31 -9.59
CA MET A 7 3.57 -8.41 -9.37
C MET A 7 4.86 -9.17 -9.01
N GLY A 8 4.89 -10.46 -9.28
CA GLY A 8 6.00 -11.33 -8.95
C GLY A 8 7.35 -10.76 -9.36
N ILE A 9 8.38 -11.01 -8.55
CA ILE A 9 9.75 -10.66 -8.88
C ILE A 9 10.14 -11.45 -10.11
N ALA A 10 9.97 -10.84 -11.29
CA ALA A 10 10.46 -11.41 -12.51
C ALA A 10 11.97 -11.18 -12.59
N THR A 11 12.74 -12.25 -12.59
CA THR A 11 14.12 -12.18 -13.06
C THR A 11 14.07 -11.96 -14.57
N VAL A 12 14.81 -10.96 -15.08
CA VAL A 12 14.95 -10.73 -16.52
C VAL A 12 15.83 -11.85 -17.08
N PRO A 13 15.28 -12.86 -17.76
CA PRO A 13 16.01 -14.11 -18.04
C PRO A 13 17.15 -13.93 -19.02
N ASN A 14 17.08 -12.95 -19.90
CA ASN A 14 18.10 -12.76 -20.96
C ASN A 14 18.78 -11.38 -20.92
N ARG A 15 18.39 -10.49 -19.99
CA ARG A 15 18.94 -9.13 -19.84
C ARG A 15 18.92 -8.29 -21.14
N THR A 16 18.12 -8.68 -22.13
CA THR A 16 17.98 -7.96 -23.38
C THR A 16 16.71 -7.13 -23.35
N LEU A 17 16.87 -5.84 -23.57
CA LEU A 17 15.76 -4.91 -23.68
C LEU A 17 15.48 -4.67 -25.17
N PRO A 18 14.27 -4.99 -25.68
CA PRO A 18 13.93 -4.72 -27.08
C PRO A 18 13.91 -3.22 -27.35
N ALA A 19 13.99 -2.85 -28.63
CA ALA A 19 13.86 -1.44 -29.04
C ALA A 19 12.57 -0.83 -28.49
N ARG A 20 12.66 0.34 -27.88
CA ARG A 20 11.57 1.01 -27.14
C ARG A 20 11.04 0.23 -25.93
N GLY A 21 11.73 -0.83 -25.52
CA GLY A 21 11.42 -1.58 -24.31
C GLY A 21 11.67 -0.75 -23.06
N ARG A 22 11.03 -1.15 -21.96
CA ARG A 22 11.15 -0.51 -20.65
C ARG A 22 11.54 -1.54 -19.61
N LEU A 23 12.48 -1.18 -18.76
CA LEU A 23 12.84 -1.94 -17.57
C LEU A 23 12.57 -1.06 -16.35
N VAL A 24 11.81 -1.58 -15.41
CA VAL A 24 11.58 -0.96 -14.11
C VAL A 24 12.22 -1.84 -13.05
N VAL A 25 13.10 -1.28 -12.25
CA VAL A 25 13.76 -1.98 -11.14
C VAL A 25 13.18 -1.43 -9.85
N PHE A 26 12.40 -2.27 -9.15
CA PHE A 26 11.85 -1.94 -7.84
C PHE A 26 12.86 -2.24 -6.74
N ASN A 27 12.93 -1.36 -5.75
CA ASN A 27 13.78 -1.54 -4.57
C ASN A 27 15.21 -1.98 -4.94
N PRO A 28 15.96 -1.19 -5.72
CA PRO A 28 17.28 -1.57 -6.18
C PRO A 28 18.33 -1.64 -5.06
N PHE A 29 17.93 -1.33 -3.83
CA PHE A 29 18.80 -1.35 -2.67
C PHE A 29 18.82 -2.70 -1.98
N GLN A 30 19.97 -3.05 -1.50
CA GLN A 30 20.14 -4.10 -0.52
C GLN A 30 19.67 -3.63 0.86
N HIS A 31 19.24 -4.57 1.67
CA HIS A 31 18.99 -4.30 3.08
C HIS A 31 20.33 -4.01 3.81
N PHE A 32 20.45 -2.85 4.41
CA PHE A 32 21.63 -2.53 5.23
C PHE A 32 21.49 -3.19 6.60
N ARG A 33 22.45 -4.05 6.96
CA ARG A 33 22.41 -4.83 8.21
C ARG A 33 22.75 -4.03 9.47
N ALA A 34 23.25 -2.82 9.30
CA ALA A 34 23.60 -1.94 10.41
C ALA A 34 23.16 -0.50 10.09
N PRO A 35 22.94 0.35 11.09
CA PRO A 35 22.75 1.77 10.86
C PRO A 35 23.96 2.30 10.10
N LEU A 36 23.71 2.86 8.92
CA LEU A 36 24.73 3.49 8.08
C LEU A 36 24.35 4.96 7.92
N TRP A 37 25.34 5.82 8.07
CA TRP A 37 25.22 7.18 7.60
C TRP A 37 25.36 7.18 6.07
N LEU A 38 24.24 7.38 5.38
CA LEU A 38 24.21 7.46 3.92
C LEU A 38 24.22 8.92 3.50
N GLY A 39 25.40 9.43 3.18
CA GLY A 39 25.52 10.77 2.62
C GLY A 39 25.17 10.81 1.13
N ASP A 40 25.40 9.70 0.44
CA ASP A 40 25.28 9.63 -1.03
C ASP A 40 25.03 8.19 -1.48
N LEU A 41 24.08 8.01 -2.38
CA LEU A 41 23.78 6.76 -3.08
C LEU A 41 24.00 6.97 -4.57
N ARG A 42 24.85 6.18 -5.20
CA ARG A 42 25.14 6.24 -6.61
C ARG A 42 24.66 4.95 -7.29
N TYR A 43 23.78 5.11 -8.26
CA TYR A 43 23.33 4.04 -9.14
C TYR A 43 24.02 4.17 -10.47
N SER A 44 24.54 3.07 -10.98
CA SER A 44 25.14 3.01 -12.31
C SER A 44 24.50 1.88 -13.08
N ALA A 45 23.91 2.19 -14.22
CA ALA A 45 23.38 1.21 -15.18
C ALA A 45 24.23 1.26 -16.46
N VAL A 46 24.69 0.10 -16.89
CA VAL A 46 25.51 -0.04 -18.10
C VAL A 46 24.74 -0.82 -19.13
N PHE A 47 24.67 -0.30 -20.34
CA PHE A 47 23.99 -0.88 -21.48
C PHE A 47 24.95 -1.01 -22.65
N SER A 48 24.77 -2.06 -23.46
CA SER A 48 25.44 -2.21 -24.77
C SER A 48 24.42 -2.61 -25.83
N THR A 49 24.71 -2.38 -27.09
CA THR A 49 23.84 -2.85 -28.20
C THR A 49 23.94 -4.35 -28.42
N GLY A 50 24.87 -5.03 -27.76
CA GLY A 50 25.09 -6.47 -27.93
C GLY A 50 25.92 -6.83 -29.17
N GLU A 51 26.32 -5.86 -29.98
CA GLU A 51 27.25 -6.08 -31.10
C GLU A 51 28.67 -6.30 -30.59
N LYS A 52 29.47 -7.05 -31.37
CA LYS A 52 30.85 -7.38 -31.04
C LYS A 52 31.68 -6.14 -31.04
N ASP A 53 32.06 -5.38 -30.37
CA ASP A 53 32.76 -4.08 -30.33
C ASP A 53 31.85 -2.87 -30.05
N ALA A 54 30.60 -3.10 -29.58
CA ALA A 54 29.71 -2.04 -29.17
C ALA A 54 30.26 -1.26 -27.97
N SER A 55 30.22 0.04 -28.06
CA SER A 55 30.57 0.91 -26.92
C SER A 55 29.49 0.76 -25.83
N GLU A 56 29.93 0.60 -24.59
CA GLU A 56 29.03 0.64 -23.44
C GLU A 56 28.52 2.06 -23.22
N GLN A 57 27.23 2.17 -22.96
CA GLN A 57 26.58 3.38 -22.47
C GLN A 57 26.36 3.26 -20.98
N ARG A 58 26.75 4.29 -20.24
CA ARG A 58 26.57 4.34 -18.78
C ARG A 58 25.63 5.47 -18.40
N ILE A 59 24.62 5.13 -17.60
CA ILE A 59 23.74 6.11 -16.96
C ILE A 59 24.03 6.08 -15.46
N GLU A 60 24.28 7.25 -14.89
CA GLU A 60 24.48 7.40 -13.46
C GLU A 60 23.40 8.27 -12.85
N LEU A 61 22.89 7.84 -11.70
CA LEU A 61 21.98 8.60 -10.85
C LEU A 61 22.58 8.71 -9.46
N ARG A 62 22.63 9.91 -8.95
CA ARG A 62 23.08 10.20 -7.59
C ARG A 62 21.90 10.68 -6.74
N LEU A 63 21.73 10.09 -5.57
CA LEU A 63 20.73 10.46 -4.58
C LEU A 63 21.43 10.79 -3.26
N ALA A 64 21.04 11.89 -2.64
CA ALA A 64 21.49 12.25 -1.29
C ALA A 64 20.30 12.04 -0.31
N PRO A 65 20.25 10.90 0.39
CA PRO A 65 19.19 10.65 1.35
C PRO A 65 19.24 11.66 2.50
N THR A 66 18.07 12.10 2.93
CA THR A 66 17.93 12.97 4.11
C THR A 66 17.27 12.22 5.24
N THR A 67 17.52 12.61 6.48
CA THR A 67 16.82 12.06 7.63
C THR A 67 15.41 12.65 7.66
N PHE A 68 14.41 11.79 7.62
CA PHE A 68 13.01 12.17 7.88
C PHE A 68 12.70 12.02 9.36
N VAL A 69 12.10 13.03 9.95
CA VAL A 69 11.62 13.02 11.32
C VAL A 69 10.08 13.07 11.29
N PRO A 70 9.39 11.99 11.68
CA PRO A 70 7.92 12.00 11.72
C PRO A 70 7.44 13.02 12.74
N ARG A 71 6.37 13.73 12.42
CA ARG A 71 5.78 14.78 13.26
C ARG A 71 4.64 14.23 14.11
N THR A 72 3.99 13.17 13.64
CA THR A 72 2.84 12.56 14.29
C THR A 72 3.25 11.32 15.07
N SER A 73 2.94 11.27 16.36
CA SER A 73 3.13 10.08 17.18
C SER A 73 1.93 9.14 17.02
N LEU A 74 2.16 8.02 16.33
CA LEU A 74 1.12 7.08 15.98
C LEU A 74 0.89 6.01 17.06
N GLY A 75 -0.37 5.65 17.28
CA GLY A 75 -0.78 4.42 17.94
C GLY A 75 -1.10 3.32 16.95
N LEU A 76 -1.39 2.11 17.44
CA LEU A 76 -1.88 1.03 16.59
C LEU A 76 -3.35 1.26 16.22
N PRO A 77 -3.72 0.98 14.94
CA PRO A 77 -5.09 1.14 14.47
C PRO A 77 -6.02 0.01 14.94
N VAL A 78 -5.49 -1.08 15.48
CA VAL A 78 -6.23 -2.24 15.98
C VAL A 78 -5.72 -2.65 17.36
N ARG A 79 -6.60 -3.21 18.21
CA ARG A 79 -6.25 -3.74 19.54
C ARG A 79 -6.30 -5.27 19.60
N ALA A 80 -6.67 -5.92 18.52
CA ALA A 80 -6.73 -7.38 18.43
C ALA A 80 -5.35 -7.97 18.07
N ALA A 81 -5.18 -9.27 18.34
CA ALA A 81 -4.04 -10.02 17.83
C ALA A 81 -4.00 -9.90 16.31
N SER A 82 -2.88 -9.45 15.77
CA SER A 82 -2.75 -9.16 14.33
C SER A 82 -1.30 -9.32 13.90
N PHE A 83 -1.12 -9.56 12.60
CA PHE A 83 0.19 -9.45 11.96
C PHE A 83 0.12 -8.49 10.76
N VAL A 84 1.25 -8.00 10.33
CA VAL A 84 1.36 -7.19 9.11
C VAL A 84 1.60 -8.15 7.96
N HIS A 85 0.58 -8.28 7.09
CA HIS A 85 0.64 -9.14 5.90
C HIS A 85 1.58 -8.57 4.85
N ASP A 86 1.50 -7.27 4.63
CA ASP A 86 2.39 -6.52 3.76
C ASP A 86 2.74 -5.17 4.42
N GLY A 87 3.99 -4.76 4.32
CA GLY A 87 4.50 -3.60 5.02
C GLY A 87 5.68 -2.96 4.31
N HIS A 88 6.80 -2.76 5.01
CA HIS A 88 7.99 -2.09 4.48
C HIS A 88 9.11 -3.04 4.05
N ASP A 89 8.88 -4.33 4.02
CA ASP A 89 9.89 -5.28 3.59
C ASP A 89 10.21 -5.15 2.09
N LEU A 90 11.31 -5.77 1.67
CA LEU A 90 11.82 -5.63 0.32
C LEU A 90 10.88 -6.20 -0.74
N THR A 91 10.08 -7.19 -0.37
CA THR A 91 9.16 -7.91 -1.26
C THR A 91 7.74 -7.35 -1.25
N SER A 92 7.44 -6.40 -0.37
CA SER A 92 6.13 -5.76 -0.25
C SER A 92 5.64 -5.19 -1.57
N HIS A 93 4.38 -5.46 -1.92
CA HIS A 93 3.77 -4.86 -3.11
C HIS A 93 3.59 -3.35 -2.95
N HIS A 94 3.41 -2.85 -1.74
CA HIS A 94 3.33 -1.42 -1.45
C HIS A 94 4.58 -0.65 -1.90
N ARG A 95 5.74 -1.30 -1.97
CA ARG A 95 6.98 -0.70 -2.44
C ARG A 95 7.18 -0.80 -3.95
N ARG A 96 6.34 -1.55 -4.67
CA ARG A 96 6.50 -1.89 -6.09
C ARG A 96 5.49 -1.21 -7.01
N LEU A 97 4.96 -0.05 -6.63
CA LEU A 97 4.08 0.72 -7.51
C LEU A 97 4.86 1.21 -8.74
N ASP A 98 4.43 0.80 -9.94
CA ASP A 98 4.99 1.30 -11.20
C ASP A 98 4.47 2.72 -11.50
N ILE A 99 5.23 3.72 -11.06
CA ILE A 99 4.91 5.14 -11.28
C ILE A 99 5.02 5.56 -12.77
N THR A 100 5.47 4.69 -13.65
CA THR A 100 5.57 4.92 -15.10
C THR A 100 4.52 4.14 -15.90
N GLY A 101 3.64 3.42 -15.21
CA GLY A 101 2.54 2.65 -15.80
C GLY A 101 1.41 3.54 -16.33
N GLY A 102 0.52 2.95 -17.14
CA GLY A 102 -0.58 3.69 -17.76
C GLY A 102 -1.53 4.32 -16.73
N MET A 103 -1.87 3.60 -15.66
CA MET A 103 -2.74 4.09 -14.59
C MET A 103 -2.09 5.26 -13.82
N THR A 104 -0.87 5.10 -13.35
CA THR A 104 -0.17 6.13 -12.58
C THR A 104 0.08 7.38 -13.42
N THR A 105 0.42 7.22 -14.71
CA THR A 105 0.55 8.33 -15.65
C THR A 105 -0.78 9.04 -15.89
N HIS A 106 -1.88 8.30 -16.04
CA HIS A 106 -3.21 8.88 -16.23
C HIS A 106 -3.62 9.77 -15.06
N PHE A 107 -3.33 9.37 -13.83
CA PHE A 107 -3.66 10.13 -12.62
C PHE A 107 -2.58 11.13 -12.20
N GLY A 108 -1.50 11.27 -12.96
CA GLY A 108 -0.39 12.16 -12.62
C GLY A 108 0.36 11.74 -11.36
N ILE A 109 0.36 10.45 -11.03
CA ILE A 109 1.07 9.91 -9.85
C ILE A 109 2.55 9.83 -10.19
N VAL A 110 3.35 10.65 -9.52
CA VAL A 110 4.80 10.77 -9.75
C VAL A 110 5.65 10.15 -8.64
N ALA A 111 5.01 9.67 -7.59
CA ALA A 111 5.68 9.04 -6.45
C ALA A 111 4.89 7.85 -5.93
N ASN A 112 5.55 6.92 -5.26
CA ASN A 112 4.88 5.78 -4.64
C ASN A 112 4.20 6.22 -3.33
N PHE A 113 2.90 6.50 -3.40
CA PHE A 113 2.10 6.93 -2.26
C PHE A 113 1.84 5.82 -1.22
N MET A 114 1.96 4.54 -1.63
CA MET A 114 1.78 3.39 -0.73
C MET A 114 3.06 2.95 0.00
N ARG A 115 4.19 3.64 -0.24
CA ARG A 115 5.51 3.20 0.24
C ARG A 115 5.56 2.89 1.74
N TYR A 116 4.76 3.57 2.54
CA TYR A 116 4.72 3.43 4.00
C TYR A 116 3.41 2.78 4.48
N ALA A 117 2.72 2.06 3.59
CA ALA A 117 1.51 1.33 3.94
C ALA A 117 1.83 0.02 4.69
N HIS A 118 0.86 -0.40 5.49
CA HIS A 118 0.84 -1.66 6.22
C HIS A 118 -0.54 -2.28 6.13
N ASP A 119 -0.60 -3.57 5.83
CA ASP A 119 -1.82 -4.35 5.82
C ASP A 119 -1.94 -5.15 7.11
N PHE A 120 -2.80 -4.71 8.01
CA PHE A 120 -3.05 -5.38 9.28
C PHE A 120 -4.12 -6.45 9.12
N CYS A 121 -3.73 -7.71 9.33
CA CYS A 121 -4.64 -8.86 9.38
C CYS A 121 -4.86 -9.30 10.82
N VAL A 122 -6.11 -9.32 11.25
CA VAL A 122 -6.48 -9.80 12.60
C VAL A 122 -6.62 -11.32 12.59
N THR A 123 -6.12 -11.97 13.62
CA THR A 123 -6.12 -13.43 13.77
C THR A 123 -6.79 -13.85 15.07
N ASP A 124 -7.04 -15.14 15.19
CA ASP A 124 -7.28 -15.77 16.50
C ASP A 124 -5.95 -16.00 17.25
N GLU A 125 -6.05 -16.61 18.44
CA GLU A 125 -4.89 -16.93 19.29
C GLU A 125 -3.90 -17.92 18.66
N GLN A 126 -4.35 -18.70 17.66
CA GLN A 126 -3.52 -19.66 16.93
C GLN A 126 -2.94 -19.07 15.63
N GLY A 127 -3.17 -17.79 15.34
CA GLY A 127 -2.70 -17.11 14.15
C GLY A 127 -3.52 -17.42 12.89
N ARG A 128 -4.73 -17.98 13.01
CA ARG A 128 -5.61 -18.27 11.88
C ARG A 128 -6.38 -17.02 11.47
N LEU A 129 -6.60 -16.84 10.18
CA LEU A 129 -7.32 -15.69 9.60
C LEU A 129 -8.83 -15.89 9.58
N PHE A 130 -9.30 -17.12 9.41
CA PHE A 130 -10.73 -17.43 9.24
C PHE A 130 -11.10 -18.74 9.93
N ARG A 131 -12.38 -18.91 10.21
CA ARG A 131 -12.96 -20.04 10.96
C ARG A 131 -13.13 -21.28 10.08
N THR A 132 -13.56 -21.09 8.84
CA THR A 132 -13.88 -22.15 7.89
C THR A 132 -12.92 -22.09 6.68
N ASP A 133 -13.42 -21.76 5.51
CA ASP A 133 -12.61 -21.60 4.28
C ASP A 133 -12.39 -20.12 3.89
N GLY A 134 -12.98 -19.19 4.64
CA GLY A 134 -12.88 -17.75 4.39
C GLY A 134 -13.67 -17.28 3.17
N ALA A 135 -14.68 -18.06 2.72
CA ALA A 135 -15.46 -17.73 1.53
C ALA A 135 -16.24 -16.43 1.67
N THR A 136 -16.72 -16.12 2.86
CA THR A 136 -17.43 -14.87 3.16
C THR A 136 -16.63 -14.04 4.16
N PRO A 137 -16.79 -12.70 4.16
CA PRO A 137 -16.11 -11.85 5.13
C PRO A 137 -16.39 -12.25 6.59
N GLU A 138 -17.60 -12.72 6.89
CA GLU A 138 -18.02 -13.13 8.23
C GLU A 138 -17.25 -14.34 8.78
N ASP A 139 -16.64 -15.14 7.92
CA ASP A 139 -15.75 -16.22 8.34
C ASP A 139 -14.45 -15.74 8.95
N TRP A 140 -14.03 -14.54 8.60
CA TRP A 140 -12.75 -13.98 9.02
C TRP A 140 -12.82 -13.43 10.43
N TYR A 141 -11.83 -13.76 11.27
CA TYR A 141 -11.74 -13.26 12.64
C TYR A 141 -11.66 -11.74 12.72
N GLY A 142 -11.04 -11.11 11.71
CA GLY A 142 -10.88 -9.67 11.62
C GLY A 142 -12.13 -8.90 11.22
N PHE A 143 -13.11 -9.54 10.57
CA PHE A 143 -14.27 -8.83 10.04
C PHE A 143 -15.10 -8.16 11.13
N GLY A 144 -15.29 -6.85 11.02
CA GLY A 144 -16.01 -6.07 12.02
C GLY A 144 -15.18 -5.63 13.22
N THR A 145 -13.87 -5.96 13.28
CA THR A 145 -12.98 -5.45 14.33
C THR A 145 -12.94 -3.91 14.31
N PRO A 146 -13.11 -3.23 15.48
CA PRO A 146 -13.01 -1.78 15.55
C PRO A 146 -11.67 -1.26 15.02
N ILE A 147 -11.73 -0.28 14.13
CA ILE A 147 -10.56 0.47 13.65
C ILE A 147 -10.49 1.80 14.36
N LEU A 148 -9.31 2.10 14.91
CA LEU A 148 -9.07 3.22 15.81
C LEU A 148 -8.19 4.27 15.15
N ALA A 149 -8.50 5.55 15.40
CA ALA A 149 -7.64 6.65 15.02
C ALA A 149 -6.24 6.48 15.63
N THR A 150 -5.21 6.53 14.82
CA THR A 150 -3.81 6.35 15.25
C THR A 150 -3.23 7.57 15.97
N ALA A 151 -3.79 8.75 15.70
CA ALA A 151 -3.46 10.03 16.36
C ALA A 151 -4.67 10.95 16.32
N ASP A 152 -4.59 12.07 17.05
CA ASP A 152 -5.58 13.15 16.95
C ASP A 152 -5.59 13.71 15.54
N GLY A 153 -6.76 14.10 15.03
CA GLY A 153 -6.89 14.68 13.70
C GLY A 153 -8.28 15.19 13.41
N VAL A 154 -8.44 15.69 12.18
CA VAL A 154 -9.72 16.09 11.60
C VAL A 154 -10.00 15.19 10.39
N VAL A 155 -11.21 14.70 10.27
CA VAL A 155 -11.61 13.88 9.10
C VAL A 155 -11.57 14.76 7.85
N ALA A 156 -10.57 14.52 6.98
CA ALA A 156 -10.37 15.25 5.75
C ALA A 156 -11.20 14.69 4.60
N ASP A 157 -11.35 13.35 4.55
CA ASP A 157 -12.11 12.67 3.50
C ASP A 157 -12.60 11.32 4.03
N LEU A 158 -13.69 10.81 3.45
CA LEU A 158 -14.21 9.48 3.76
C LEU A 158 -15.13 8.97 2.64
N HIS A 159 -15.29 7.68 2.60
CA HIS A 159 -16.35 7.01 1.83
C HIS A 159 -16.89 5.85 2.63
N ASP A 160 -18.22 5.60 2.50
CA ASP A 160 -18.90 4.43 3.05
C ASP A 160 -20.01 4.00 2.09
N GLY A 161 -20.40 2.73 2.14
CA GLY A 161 -21.49 2.19 1.33
C GLY A 161 -21.06 1.20 0.26
N MET A 162 -19.76 1.06 -0.05
CA MET A 162 -19.27 0.00 -0.94
C MET A 162 -19.42 -1.36 -0.23
N ALA A 163 -19.97 -2.34 -0.95
CA ALA A 163 -20.15 -3.70 -0.44
C ALA A 163 -18.80 -4.37 -0.17
N ASP A 164 -18.78 -5.23 0.84
CA ASP A 164 -17.62 -6.09 1.11
C ASP A 164 -17.53 -7.21 0.05
N ASN A 165 -16.32 -7.54 -0.35
CA ASN A 165 -16.02 -8.58 -1.32
C ASN A 165 -16.25 -9.99 -0.74
N ARG A 166 -16.14 -10.99 -1.61
CA ARG A 166 -16.10 -12.40 -1.23
C ARG A 166 -14.86 -13.04 -1.80
N LYS A 167 -14.25 -13.95 -1.08
CA LYS A 167 -13.07 -14.70 -1.55
C LYS A 167 -13.38 -15.42 -2.86
N GLY A 168 -12.55 -15.17 -3.88
CA GLY A 168 -12.77 -15.74 -5.22
C GLY A 168 -13.96 -15.14 -6.00
N GLY A 169 -14.61 -14.12 -5.45
CA GLY A 169 -15.63 -13.34 -6.15
C GLY A 169 -15.02 -12.46 -7.25
N PRO A 170 -15.86 -11.91 -8.14
CA PRO A 170 -15.38 -10.93 -9.12
C PRO A 170 -14.90 -9.67 -8.41
N PRO A 171 -13.96 -8.93 -9.01
CA PRO A 171 -13.57 -7.63 -8.47
C PRO A 171 -14.81 -6.70 -8.42
N PRO A 172 -14.90 -5.81 -7.42
CA PRO A 172 -16.08 -4.95 -7.21
C PRO A 172 -16.22 -3.84 -8.27
N PHE A 173 -15.25 -3.70 -9.14
CA PHE A 173 -15.19 -2.69 -10.20
C PHE A 173 -14.35 -3.18 -11.39
N ASP A 174 -14.61 -2.63 -12.56
CA ASP A 174 -13.81 -2.86 -13.76
C ASP A 174 -12.71 -1.80 -13.92
N GLN A 175 -11.80 -2.06 -14.85
CA GLN A 175 -10.70 -1.15 -15.15
C GLN A 175 -11.18 0.24 -15.60
N ALA A 176 -12.30 0.33 -16.34
CA ALA A 176 -12.83 1.61 -16.80
C ALA A 176 -13.36 2.45 -15.64
N ALA A 177 -13.94 1.83 -14.62
CA ALA A 177 -14.36 2.51 -13.40
C ALA A 177 -13.16 3.06 -12.63
N ILE A 178 -12.10 2.27 -12.46
CA ILE A 178 -10.85 2.71 -11.81
C ILE A 178 -10.24 3.90 -12.55
N MET A 179 -10.17 3.86 -13.89
CA MET A 179 -9.62 4.96 -14.67
C MET A 179 -10.42 6.26 -14.56
N LYS A 180 -11.64 6.21 -14.05
CA LYS A 180 -12.46 7.39 -13.70
C LYS A 180 -12.29 7.83 -12.25
N ASN A 181 -12.09 6.90 -11.35
CA ASN A 181 -12.00 7.16 -9.92
C ASN A 181 -11.08 6.15 -9.21
N LEU A 182 -9.83 6.57 -9.00
CA LEU A 182 -8.82 5.75 -8.31
C LEU A 182 -9.23 5.39 -6.87
N LYS A 183 -10.06 6.20 -6.21
CA LYS A 183 -10.49 5.95 -4.83
C LYS A 183 -11.32 4.68 -4.68
N LEU A 184 -11.83 4.10 -5.77
CA LEU A 184 -12.50 2.79 -5.75
C LEU A 184 -11.60 1.68 -5.21
N PHE A 185 -10.27 1.77 -5.40
CA PHE A 185 -9.32 0.84 -4.80
C PHE A 185 -9.40 0.84 -3.27
N LEU A 186 -9.66 1.99 -2.66
CA LEU A 186 -9.70 2.11 -1.19
C LEU A 186 -10.93 1.46 -0.56
N GLY A 187 -12.00 1.23 -1.36
CA GLY A 187 -13.27 0.77 -0.83
C GLY A 187 -13.93 1.82 0.08
N ASN A 188 -14.37 1.39 1.24
CA ASN A 188 -14.78 2.29 2.31
C ASN A 188 -13.53 2.73 3.08
N TYR A 189 -13.39 4.02 3.32
CA TYR A 189 -12.18 4.58 3.91
C TYR A 189 -12.44 5.82 4.76
N VAL A 190 -11.46 6.15 5.59
CA VAL A 190 -11.38 7.41 6.33
C VAL A 190 -9.96 7.98 6.18
N VAL A 191 -9.85 9.29 5.95
CA VAL A 191 -8.59 10.04 5.96
C VAL A 191 -8.63 11.02 7.12
N LEU A 192 -7.62 11.00 7.97
CA LEU A 192 -7.43 11.96 9.07
C LEU A 192 -6.27 12.91 8.74
N ASP A 193 -6.53 14.21 8.75
CA ASP A 193 -5.53 15.27 8.72
C ASP A 193 -5.04 15.55 10.15
N HIS A 194 -3.75 15.38 10.41
CA HIS A 194 -3.12 15.62 11.71
C HIS A 194 -2.71 17.10 11.92
N GLY A 195 -2.98 17.99 10.95
CA GLY A 195 -2.74 19.42 11.04
C GLY A 195 -1.28 19.87 10.91
N ASN A 196 -0.38 18.95 10.54
CA ASN A 196 1.06 19.20 10.42
C ASN A 196 1.63 18.81 9.05
N GLY A 197 0.74 18.56 8.07
CA GLY A 197 1.08 18.07 6.74
C GLY A 197 1.17 16.54 6.65
N GLU A 198 0.81 15.82 7.70
CA GLU A 198 0.73 14.36 7.71
C GLU A 198 -0.73 13.90 7.79
N TYR A 199 -1.06 12.83 7.06
CA TYR A 199 -2.40 12.28 6.95
C TYR A 199 -2.37 10.78 7.19
N SER A 200 -3.34 10.26 7.96
CA SER A 200 -3.56 8.81 8.08
C SER A 200 -4.71 8.38 7.18
N LEU A 201 -4.49 7.34 6.37
CA LEU A 201 -5.53 6.66 5.59
C LEU A 201 -5.82 5.29 6.21
N PHE A 202 -7.11 5.01 6.38
CA PHE A 202 -7.69 3.74 6.83
C PHE A 202 -8.60 3.24 5.72
N ALA A 203 -8.23 2.19 5.00
CA ALA A 203 -8.98 1.69 3.85
C ALA A 203 -9.49 0.26 4.04
N HIS A 204 -10.34 -0.20 3.11
CA HIS A 204 -11.01 -1.49 3.09
C HIS A 204 -11.96 -1.70 4.29
N LEU A 205 -12.54 -0.62 4.80
CA LEU A 205 -13.48 -0.68 5.93
C LEU A 205 -14.77 -1.42 5.52
N LYS A 206 -15.41 -2.02 6.52
CA LYS A 206 -16.69 -2.72 6.37
C LYS A 206 -17.78 -1.76 5.90
N GLN A 207 -18.64 -2.20 5.01
CA GLN A 207 -19.80 -1.45 4.55
C GLN A 207 -20.67 -0.99 5.74
N GLY A 208 -21.04 0.29 5.75
CA GLY A 208 -21.92 0.89 6.76
C GLY A 208 -21.28 1.03 8.15
N SER A 209 -19.92 0.92 8.25
CA SER A 209 -19.23 0.94 9.54
C SER A 209 -18.58 2.25 9.89
N VAL A 210 -18.47 3.20 8.98
CA VAL A 210 -17.81 4.49 9.24
C VAL A 210 -18.64 5.29 10.25
N GLN A 211 -18.01 5.68 11.36
CA GLN A 211 -18.68 6.33 12.52
C GLN A 211 -18.37 7.83 12.63
N VAL A 212 -17.64 8.37 11.67
CA VAL A 212 -17.19 9.76 11.68
C VAL A 212 -17.73 10.52 10.47
N LYS A 213 -17.65 11.85 10.51
CA LYS A 213 -18.12 12.74 9.43
C LYS A 213 -17.00 13.67 8.98
N ALA A 214 -17.03 14.10 7.73
CA ALA A 214 -16.08 15.08 7.21
C ALA A 214 -16.06 16.35 8.09
N GLY A 215 -14.87 16.84 8.40
CA GLY A 215 -14.64 17.97 9.29
C GLY A 215 -14.71 17.65 10.79
N GLN A 216 -15.07 16.44 11.19
CA GLN A 216 -15.13 16.03 12.60
C GLN A 216 -13.72 15.92 13.18
N ARG A 217 -13.51 16.46 14.40
CA ARG A 217 -12.32 16.20 15.21
C ARG A 217 -12.42 14.81 15.83
N VAL A 218 -11.34 14.05 15.73
CA VAL A 218 -11.22 12.70 16.24
C VAL A 218 -10.00 12.62 17.14
N ALA A 219 -10.17 12.09 18.34
CA ALA A 219 -9.07 11.86 19.26
C ALA A 219 -8.40 10.50 18.96
N ARG A 220 -7.10 10.39 19.25
CA ARG A 220 -6.36 9.12 19.19
C ARG A 220 -7.09 8.03 19.99
N GLY A 221 -7.25 6.87 19.37
CA GLY A 221 -7.95 5.73 19.96
C GLY A 221 -9.47 5.74 19.85
N ALA A 222 -10.08 6.82 19.32
CA ALA A 222 -11.50 6.81 18.97
C ALA A 222 -11.75 5.90 17.76
N GLN A 223 -12.87 5.21 17.75
CA GLN A 223 -13.26 4.35 16.63
C GLN A 223 -13.65 5.20 15.42
N VAL A 224 -13.10 4.90 14.24
CA VAL A 224 -13.41 5.56 12.99
C VAL A 224 -14.27 4.69 12.07
N GLY A 225 -14.21 3.38 12.23
CA GLY A 225 -14.97 2.39 11.45
C GLY A 225 -14.72 0.99 11.97
N ALA A 226 -14.95 0.00 11.12
CA ALA A 226 -14.64 -1.40 11.39
C ALA A 226 -13.94 -2.05 10.19
N LEU A 227 -13.12 -3.04 10.45
CA LEU A 227 -12.34 -3.77 9.47
C LEU A 227 -13.26 -4.57 8.56
N GLY A 228 -13.05 -4.45 7.25
CA GLY A 228 -13.87 -5.08 6.21
C GLY A 228 -13.05 -5.71 5.10
N MET A 229 -13.69 -5.80 3.93
CA MET A 229 -13.11 -6.38 2.72
C MET A 229 -13.60 -5.61 1.48
N SER A 230 -13.82 -4.30 1.57
CA SER A 230 -14.31 -3.48 0.46
C SER A 230 -13.17 -2.98 -0.42
N GLY A 231 -13.47 -2.61 -1.66
CA GLY A 231 -12.47 -2.09 -2.60
C GLY A 231 -11.55 -3.17 -3.17
N ASP A 232 -10.29 -2.85 -3.40
CA ASP A 232 -9.29 -3.81 -3.93
C ASP A 232 -8.72 -4.69 -2.82
N ALA A 233 -9.58 -5.49 -2.20
CA ALA A 233 -9.23 -6.35 -1.09
C ALA A 233 -9.57 -7.82 -1.39
N PHE A 234 -8.57 -8.72 -1.28
CA PHE A 234 -8.72 -10.16 -1.46
C PHE A 234 -8.84 -10.93 -0.14
N LEU A 235 -8.61 -10.23 0.96
CA LEU A 235 -8.67 -10.75 2.32
C LEU A 235 -9.19 -9.64 3.24
N VAL A 236 -9.68 -10.05 4.41
CA VAL A 236 -10.09 -9.08 5.44
C VAL A 236 -8.85 -8.50 6.09
N HIS A 237 -8.54 -7.26 5.76
CA HIS A 237 -7.38 -6.53 6.29
C HIS A 237 -7.66 -5.04 6.37
N LEU A 238 -6.91 -4.34 7.18
CA LEU A 238 -6.84 -2.90 7.17
C LEU A 238 -5.61 -2.48 6.39
N HIS A 239 -5.81 -1.82 5.26
CA HIS A 239 -4.74 -1.04 4.64
C HIS A 239 -4.62 0.29 5.39
N TYR A 240 -3.49 0.49 6.04
CA TYR A 240 -3.17 1.70 6.79
C TYR A 240 -1.90 2.34 6.26
N GLN A 241 -1.91 3.64 6.04
CA GLN A 241 -0.70 4.38 5.69
C GLN A 241 -0.68 5.78 6.29
N LEU A 242 0.53 6.27 6.59
CA LEU A 242 0.80 7.68 6.86
C LEU A 242 1.36 8.31 5.58
N GLN A 243 0.82 9.46 5.21
CA GLN A 243 1.25 10.26 4.06
C GLN A 243 1.69 11.65 4.51
N SER A 244 2.62 12.26 3.77
CA SER A 244 3.10 13.62 3.98
C SER A 244 3.26 14.37 2.66
#